data_0a0d8d6df3704815f33cadf3fceed9aa
#
_entry.id   0a0d8d6df3704815f33cadf3fceed9aa
#
_cell.length_a   1.000
_cell.length_b   1.000
_cell.length_c   1.000
_cell.angle_alpha   90.00
_cell.angle_beta   90.00
_cell.angle_gamma   90.00
#
_symmetry.space_group_name_H-M   'P 1'
#
loop_
_entity.id
_entity.type
_entity.pdbx_description
1 polymer ?
#
loop_
_entity_poly.entity_id
_entity_poly.type
_entity_poly.pdbx_seq_one_letter_code
_entity_poly.pdbx_strand_id
1 'polypeptide(L)'
;LMMNCKTLGEAFEKSGKYSRIIGNLIEARPELGFNKVRIVFFTPPHAPKMSRHCFESTFSSSVRMMRTLSGVDLNPLEVTFIYPEPESRAEYERVFRCPVRFGQKHNSMTLPLSIASLPIRMANPLLLEQFEQYAQNFLAEMERHDQTTRAVTKIILARLDDESLSIDTVAREMAVSVRTLQKRLEDEGVVFSELLREVRQRLAKKYLRENYTVEQITYLLGFSEPSVFRKAFKKWSGVTPREYRESSFATAG
;
A
#
# COMPACT_ATOMS: atom_id res chain seq x y z
N LEU A 1 -18.08 11.76 0.43
CA LEU A 1 -17.58 12.07 -0.92
C LEU A 1 -18.21 11.15 -1.94
N MET A 2 -17.99 9.81 -1.89
CA MET A 2 -18.47 8.84 -2.90
C MET A 2 -19.99 8.89 -3.16
N MET A 3 -20.80 9.07 -2.14
CA MET A 3 -22.27 9.14 -2.25
C MET A 3 -22.79 10.31 -3.09
N ASN A 4 -21.97 11.36 -3.25
CA ASN A 4 -22.35 12.57 -3.98
C ASN A 4 -21.84 12.58 -5.44
N CYS A 5 -21.08 11.56 -5.86
CA CYS A 5 -20.61 11.39 -7.22
C CYS A 5 -21.78 11.07 -8.17
N LYS A 6 -21.65 11.39 -9.45
CA LYS A 6 -22.70 11.14 -10.46
C LYS A 6 -22.81 9.65 -10.79
N THR A 7 -21.66 8.96 -10.88
CA THR A 7 -21.59 7.56 -11.27
C THR A 7 -20.67 6.75 -10.34
N LEU A 8 -20.81 5.43 -10.38
CA LEU A 8 -19.90 4.53 -9.64
C LEU A 8 -18.45 4.67 -10.14
N GLY A 9 -18.22 4.90 -11.42
CA GLY A 9 -16.88 5.12 -11.97
C GLY A 9 -16.21 6.35 -11.35
N GLU A 10 -16.92 7.48 -11.30
CA GLU A 10 -16.45 8.69 -10.63
C GLU A 10 -16.18 8.44 -9.13
N ALA A 11 -17.06 7.69 -8.46
CA ALA A 11 -16.89 7.35 -7.05
C ALA A 11 -15.61 6.51 -6.82
N PHE A 12 -15.32 5.55 -7.69
CA PHE A 12 -14.08 4.75 -7.61
C PHE A 12 -12.83 5.60 -7.88
N GLU A 13 -12.87 6.48 -8.88
CA GLU A 13 -11.76 7.40 -9.16
C GLU A 13 -11.46 8.29 -7.95
N LYS A 14 -12.49 8.92 -7.38
CA LYS A 14 -12.36 9.77 -6.18
C LYS A 14 -11.88 8.96 -4.96
N SER A 15 -12.38 7.74 -4.77
CA SER A 15 -11.91 6.85 -3.70
C SER A 15 -10.42 6.53 -3.83
N GLY A 16 -9.94 6.24 -5.03
CA GLY A 16 -8.52 6.02 -5.30
C GLY A 16 -7.69 7.28 -5.03
N LYS A 17 -8.13 8.43 -5.53
CA LYS A 17 -7.46 9.72 -5.34
C LYS A 17 -7.28 10.09 -3.86
N TYR A 18 -8.30 9.83 -3.05
CA TYR A 18 -8.33 10.22 -1.63
C TYR A 18 -8.09 9.05 -0.67
N SER A 19 -7.64 7.90 -1.16
CA SER A 19 -7.40 6.69 -0.35
C SER A 19 -6.43 6.93 0.82
N ARG A 20 -5.44 7.81 0.65
CA ARG A 20 -4.47 8.17 1.70
C ARG A 20 -5.11 8.80 2.94
N ILE A 21 -6.27 9.46 2.80
CA ILE A 21 -7.00 10.06 3.94
C ILE A 21 -7.59 8.98 4.85
N ILE A 22 -8.01 7.83 4.27
CA ILE A 22 -8.68 6.74 5.00
C ILE A 22 -7.64 5.76 5.59
N GLY A 23 -6.44 5.73 5.03
CA GLY A 23 -5.35 4.82 5.40
C GLY A 23 -4.94 3.91 4.24
N ASN A 24 -3.66 3.52 4.23
CA ASN A 24 -3.03 2.80 3.11
C ASN A 24 -2.72 1.33 3.46
N LEU A 25 -3.60 0.64 4.18
CA LEU A 25 -3.36 -0.77 4.55
C LEU A 25 -3.65 -1.74 3.39
N ILE A 26 -4.60 -1.40 2.52
CA ILE A 26 -4.90 -2.16 1.30
C ILE A 26 -5.00 -1.17 0.14
N GLU A 27 -4.20 -1.38 -0.88
CA GLU A 27 -4.22 -0.62 -2.13
C GLU A 27 -4.96 -1.40 -3.21
N ALA A 28 -5.58 -0.67 -4.14
CA ALA A 28 -6.30 -1.24 -5.25
C ALA A 28 -5.76 -0.71 -6.58
N ARG A 29 -5.49 -1.60 -7.54
CA ARG A 29 -5.06 -1.24 -8.88
C ARG A 29 -6.05 -1.80 -9.91
N PRO A 30 -6.67 -0.95 -10.73
CA PRO A 30 -7.52 -1.39 -11.82
C PRO A 30 -6.66 -1.89 -13.00
N GLU A 31 -7.07 -3.02 -13.57
CA GLU A 31 -6.56 -3.58 -14.82
C GLU A 31 -7.72 -3.63 -15.81
N LEU A 32 -7.64 -2.80 -16.85
CA LEU A 32 -8.70 -2.70 -17.85
C LEU A 32 -8.60 -3.84 -18.87
N GLY A 33 -9.72 -4.53 -19.10
CA GLY A 33 -9.91 -5.48 -20.20
C GLY A 33 -10.96 -4.97 -21.19
N PHE A 34 -11.28 -5.76 -22.22
CA PHE A 34 -12.18 -5.35 -23.30
C PHE A 34 -13.56 -4.91 -22.81
N ASN A 35 -14.23 -5.69 -21.96
CA ASN A 35 -15.57 -5.40 -21.41
C ASN A 35 -15.63 -5.54 -19.88
N LYS A 36 -14.48 -5.59 -19.23
CA LYS A 36 -14.37 -5.82 -17.79
C LYS A 36 -13.22 -5.04 -17.20
N VAL A 37 -13.34 -4.72 -15.94
CA VAL A 37 -12.24 -4.20 -15.10
C VAL A 37 -11.95 -5.21 -14.01
N ARG A 38 -10.68 -5.56 -13.86
CA ARG A 38 -10.18 -6.36 -12.75
C ARG A 38 -9.52 -5.43 -11.75
N ILE A 39 -10.01 -5.40 -10.54
CA ILE A 39 -9.39 -4.62 -9.46
C ILE A 39 -8.54 -5.58 -8.63
N VAL A 40 -7.22 -5.38 -8.67
CA VAL A 40 -6.25 -6.15 -7.89
C VAL A 40 -5.98 -5.42 -6.58
N PHE A 41 -6.16 -6.14 -5.48
CA PHE A 41 -5.94 -5.61 -4.13
C PHE A 41 -4.66 -6.19 -3.54
N PHE A 42 -3.85 -5.33 -2.97
CA PHE A 42 -2.56 -5.71 -2.38
C PHE A 42 -2.25 -4.86 -1.15
N THR A 43 -1.36 -5.36 -0.31
CA THR A 43 -0.83 -4.59 0.81
C THR A 43 0.48 -3.93 0.39
N PRO A 44 0.70 -2.65 0.74
CA PRO A 44 2.00 -2.02 0.53
C PRO A 44 3.13 -2.81 1.20
N PRO A 45 4.36 -2.76 0.68
CA PRO A 45 5.49 -3.53 1.23
C PRO A 45 5.82 -3.26 2.70
N HIS A 46 5.42 -2.10 3.21
CA HIS A 46 5.63 -1.67 4.61
C HIS A 46 4.43 -1.94 5.52
N ALA A 47 3.30 -2.35 4.95
CA ALA A 47 2.11 -2.65 5.75
C ALA A 47 2.32 -3.90 6.61
N PRO A 48 1.70 -3.98 7.79
CA PRO A 48 1.71 -5.20 8.59
C PRO A 48 1.07 -6.36 7.81
N LYS A 49 1.41 -7.60 8.17
CA LYS A 49 0.79 -8.79 7.56
C LYS A 49 -0.71 -8.77 7.83
N MET A 50 -1.49 -8.59 6.77
CA MET A 50 -2.94 -8.52 6.87
C MET A 50 -3.56 -9.91 6.98
N SER A 51 -4.56 -10.04 7.85
CA SER A 51 -5.39 -11.25 7.90
C SER A 51 -6.23 -11.39 6.62
N ARG A 52 -6.57 -12.62 6.24
CA ARG A 52 -7.51 -12.88 5.14
C ARG A 52 -8.83 -12.11 5.29
N HIS A 53 -9.32 -11.98 6.52
CA HIS A 53 -10.56 -11.28 6.84
C HIS A 53 -10.56 -9.79 6.44
N CYS A 54 -9.38 -9.16 6.37
CA CYS A 54 -9.29 -7.79 5.89
C CYS A 54 -9.68 -7.68 4.40
N PHE A 55 -9.22 -8.63 3.57
CA PHE A 55 -9.60 -8.67 2.14
C PHE A 55 -11.06 -9.09 1.97
N GLU A 56 -11.53 -10.07 2.72
CA GLU A 56 -12.93 -10.51 2.72
C GLU A 56 -13.87 -9.34 3.07
N SER A 57 -13.55 -8.60 4.13
CA SER A 57 -14.30 -7.42 4.56
C SER A 57 -14.26 -6.31 3.50
N THR A 58 -13.09 -6.02 2.93
CA THR A 58 -12.94 -5.02 1.88
C THR A 58 -13.79 -5.36 0.66
N PHE A 59 -13.77 -6.61 0.20
CA PHE A 59 -14.51 -7.03 -0.97
C PHE A 59 -16.02 -7.03 -0.74
N SER A 60 -16.47 -7.61 0.38
CA SER A 60 -17.90 -7.65 0.72
C SER A 60 -18.46 -6.24 0.94
N SER A 61 -17.72 -5.36 1.60
CA SER A 61 -18.10 -3.95 1.78
C SER A 61 -18.14 -3.21 0.44
N SER A 62 -17.19 -3.46 -0.47
CA SER A 62 -17.18 -2.84 -1.80
C SER A 62 -18.39 -3.25 -2.62
N VAL A 63 -18.75 -4.54 -2.64
CA VAL A 63 -19.94 -5.03 -3.34
C VAL A 63 -21.21 -4.43 -2.74
N ARG A 64 -21.33 -4.43 -1.41
CA ARG A 64 -22.46 -3.84 -0.71
C ARG A 64 -22.59 -2.35 -1.00
N MET A 65 -21.49 -1.63 -1.01
CA MET A 65 -21.46 -0.19 -1.29
C MET A 65 -21.93 0.10 -2.72
N MET A 66 -21.44 -0.64 -3.72
CA MET A 66 -21.87 -0.51 -5.11
C MET A 66 -23.39 -0.70 -5.25
N ARG A 67 -23.94 -1.75 -4.63
CA ARG A 67 -25.38 -2.01 -4.61
C ARG A 67 -26.16 -0.88 -3.96
N THR A 68 -25.70 -0.40 -2.81
CA THR A 68 -26.37 0.68 -2.07
C THR A 68 -26.36 1.99 -2.83
N LEU A 69 -25.21 2.38 -3.42
CA LEU A 69 -25.06 3.64 -4.13
C LEU A 69 -25.87 3.68 -5.43
N SER A 70 -25.81 2.60 -6.23
CA SER A 70 -26.53 2.54 -7.51
C SER A 70 -28.01 2.15 -7.35
N GLY A 71 -28.32 1.42 -6.28
CA GLY A 71 -29.63 0.77 -6.09
C GLY A 71 -29.88 -0.39 -7.05
N VAL A 72 -28.84 -0.89 -7.72
CA VAL A 72 -28.89 -2.04 -8.61
C VAL A 72 -28.33 -3.26 -7.88
N ASP A 73 -29.00 -4.40 -7.98
CA ASP A 73 -28.52 -5.68 -7.43
C ASP A 73 -27.44 -6.28 -8.36
N LEU A 74 -26.28 -5.65 -8.37
CA LEU A 74 -25.13 -6.03 -9.19
C LEU A 74 -24.28 -7.08 -8.50
N ASN A 75 -23.62 -7.93 -9.30
CA ASN A 75 -22.68 -8.92 -8.82
C ASN A 75 -21.35 -8.79 -9.57
N PRO A 76 -20.21 -9.08 -8.92
CA PRO A 76 -18.94 -9.28 -9.62
C PRO A 76 -19.08 -10.42 -10.66
N LEU A 77 -18.21 -10.42 -11.66
CA LEU A 77 -18.05 -11.52 -12.59
C LEU A 77 -17.26 -12.67 -11.96
N GLU A 78 -16.29 -12.32 -11.11
CA GLU A 78 -15.41 -13.25 -10.42
C GLU A 78 -14.75 -12.56 -9.23
N VAL A 79 -14.51 -13.32 -8.15
CA VAL A 79 -13.66 -12.92 -7.02
C VAL A 79 -12.55 -13.94 -6.86
N THR A 80 -11.31 -13.48 -6.61
CA THR A 80 -10.16 -14.37 -6.38
C THR A 80 -9.44 -14.03 -5.09
N PHE A 81 -8.97 -15.06 -4.39
CA PHE A 81 -8.18 -14.93 -3.17
C PHE A 81 -6.88 -15.72 -3.26
N ILE A 82 -5.81 -15.20 -2.64
CA ILE A 82 -4.48 -15.84 -2.62
C ILE A 82 -4.40 -17.03 -1.63
N TYR A 83 -5.26 -17.06 -0.62
CA TYR A 83 -5.24 -18.10 0.41
C TYR A 83 -6.00 -19.37 -0.04
N PRO A 84 -5.72 -20.54 0.61
CA PRO A 84 -6.43 -21.78 0.32
C PRO A 84 -7.92 -21.68 0.56
N GLU A 85 -8.68 -22.55 -0.10
CA GLU A 85 -10.12 -22.63 0.05
C GLU A 85 -10.51 -22.92 1.51
N PRO A 86 -11.37 -22.09 2.14
CA PRO A 86 -11.85 -22.32 3.49
C PRO A 86 -13.00 -23.33 3.51
N GLU A 87 -13.26 -23.91 4.69
CA GLU A 87 -14.35 -24.88 4.89
C GLU A 87 -15.75 -24.31 4.54
N SER A 88 -15.94 -23.00 4.69
CA SER A 88 -17.23 -22.32 4.50
C SER A 88 -17.39 -21.67 3.12
N ARG A 89 -17.05 -22.39 2.03
CA ARG A 89 -17.18 -21.90 0.65
C ARG A 89 -18.57 -21.32 0.33
N ALA A 90 -19.62 -21.97 0.81
CA ALA A 90 -21.00 -21.54 0.58
C ALA A 90 -21.28 -20.09 1.04
N GLU A 91 -20.61 -19.63 2.11
CA GLU A 91 -20.77 -18.26 2.58
C GLU A 91 -20.20 -17.23 1.59
N TYR A 92 -19.08 -17.54 0.94
CA TYR A 92 -18.51 -16.66 -0.09
C TYR A 92 -19.45 -16.56 -1.31
N GLU A 93 -20.02 -17.70 -1.76
CA GLU A 93 -20.97 -17.72 -2.87
C GLU A 93 -22.25 -16.95 -2.52
N ARG A 94 -22.72 -17.04 -1.27
CA ARG A 94 -23.88 -16.29 -0.78
C ARG A 94 -23.63 -14.78 -0.78
N VAL A 95 -22.44 -14.34 -0.35
CA VAL A 95 -22.08 -12.92 -0.23
C VAL A 95 -21.80 -12.31 -1.58
N PHE A 96 -20.95 -12.95 -2.39
CA PHE A 96 -20.47 -12.39 -3.66
C PHE A 96 -21.42 -12.69 -4.83
N ARG A 97 -22.17 -13.77 -4.77
CA ARG A 97 -23.11 -14.23 -5.82
C ARG A 97 -22.44 -14.35 -7.20
N CYS A 98 -21.20 -14.81 -7.20
CA CYS A 98 -20.38 -15.03 -8.39
C CYS A 98 -19.37 -16.16 -8.13
N PRO A 99 -18.70 -16.68 -9.16
CA PRO A 99 -17.60 -17.62 -8.98
C PRO A 99 -16.51 -17.04 -8.07
N VAL A 100 -16.12 -17.80 -7.04
CA VAL A 100 -15.02 -17.46 -6.12
C VAL A 100 -13.92 -18.50 -6.28
N ARG A 101 -12.68 -18.04 -6.52
CA ARG A 101 -11.51 -18.91 -6.68
C ARG A 101 -10.48 -18.64 -5.59
N PHE A 102 -9.95 -19.68 -5.01
CA PHE A 102 -8.93 -19.66 -3.96
C PHE A 102 -7.58 -20.14 -4.51
N GLY A 103 -6.50 -19.90 -3.77
CA GLY A 103 -5.14 -20.28 -4.18
C GLY A 103 -4.65 -19.53 -5.41
N GLN A 104 -5.16 -18.34 -5.69
CA GLN A 104 -4.82 -17.56 -6.87
C GLN A 104 -3.63 -16.63 -6.62
N LYS A 105 -3.02 -16.12 -7.68
CA LYS A 105 -1.85 -15.23 -7.60
C LYS A 105 -2.16 -13.89 -6.93
N HIS A 106 -3.40 -13.40 -7.03
CA HIS A 106 -3.80 -12.10 -6.51
C HIS A 106 -5.17 -12.15 -5.84
N ASN A 107 -5.34 -11.32 -4.81
CA ASN A 107 -6.68 -10.95 -4.35
C ASN A 107 -7.28 -9.98 -5.36
N SER A 108 -8.34 -10.36 -6.05
CA SER A 108 -8.95 -9.48 -7.07
C SER A 108 -10.45 -9.66 -7.18
N MET A 109 -11.09 -8.60 -7.68
CA MET A 109 -12.50 -8.57 -8.04
C MET A 109 -12.62 -8.14 -9.49
N THR A 110 -13.29 -8.94 -10.30
CA THR A 110 -13.56 -8.62 -11.71
C THR A 110 -15.01 -8.15 -11.84
N LEU A 111 -15.22 -7.01 -12.47
CA LEU A 111 -16.51 -6.35 -12.65
C LEU A 111 -16.75 -6.08 -14.14
N PRO A 112 -18.02 -6.07 -14.60
CA PRO A 112 -18.32 -5.56 -15.94
C PRO A 112 -17.95 -4.07 -16.04
N LEU A 113 -17.38 -3.65 -17.15
CA LEU A 113 -16.99 -2.24 -17.34
C LEU A 113 -18.19 -1.29 -17.29
N SER A 114 -19.39 -1.78 -17.69
CA SER A 114 -20.66 -1.03 -17.63
C SER A 114 -21.04 -0.55 -16.22
N ILE A 115 -20.50 -1.16 -15.16
CA ILE A 115 -20.73 -0.70 -13.78
C ILE A 115 -20.26 0.75 -13.58
N ALA A 116 -19.21 1.17 -14.28
CA ALA A 116 -18.67 2.52 -14.15
C ALA A 116 -19.70 3.62 -14.52
N SER A 117 -20.60 3.33 -15.45
CA SER A 117 -21.64 4.27 -15.89
C SER A 117 -22.92 4.25 -15.04
N LEU A 118 -23.05 3.34 -14.07
CA LEU A 118 -24.24 3.28 -13.22
C LEU A 118 -24.37 4.56 -12.39
N PRO A 119 -25.56 5.21 -12.43
CA PRO A 119 -25.79 6.44 -11.68
C PRO A 119 -25.86 6.16 -10.17
N ILE A 120 -25.42 7.12 -9.38
CA ILE A 120 -25.60 7.13 -7.92
C ILE A 120 -26.87 7.88 -7.58
N ARG A 121 -27.76 7.22 -6.83
CA ARG A 121 -29.11 7.76 -6.54
C ARG A 121 -29.12 9.07 -5.77
N MET A 122 -28.14 9.28 -4.89
CA MET A 122 -28.04 10.44 -4.02
C MET A 122 -26.98 11.44 -4.50
N ALA A 123 -26.64 11.42 -5.79
CA ALA A 123 -25.65 12.32 -6.37
C ALA A 123 -25.99 13.78 -6.09
N ASN A 124 -25.03 14.52 -5.53
CA ASN A 124 -25.15 15.94 -5.27
C ASN A 124 -23.84 16.65 -5.65
N PRO A 125 -23.78 17.28 -6.86
CA PRO A 125 -22.56 17.91 -7.33
C PRO A 125 -22.03 19.04 -6.44
N LEU A 126 -22.92 19.81 -5.81
CA LEU A 126 -22.51 20.91 -4.92
C LEU A 126 -21.83 20.37 -3.65
N LEU A 127 -22.40 19.33 -3.04
CA LEU A 127 -21.78 18.68 -1.89
C LEU A 127 -20.49 17.94 -2.29
N LEU A 128 -20.44 17.36 -3.48
CA LEU A 128 -19.22 16.72 -3.99
C LEU A 128 -18.09 17.74 -4.07
N GLU A 129 -18.33 18.91 -4.66
CA GLU A 129 -17.33 19.97 -4.79
C GLU A 129 -16.80 20.42 -3.42
N GLN A 130 -17.68 20.66 -2.46
CA GLN A 130 -17.29 21.03 -1.10
C GLN A 130 -16.44 19.93 -0.42
N PHE A 131 -16.88 18.67 -0.50
CA PHE A 131 -16.10 17.56 0.07
C PHE A 131 -14.77 17.34 -0.64
N GLU A 132 -14.68 17.58 -1.95
CA GLU A 132 -13.41 17.54 -2.67
C GLU A 132 -12.45 18.63 -2.19
N GLN A 133 -12.94 19.84 -1.98
CA GLN A 133 -12.14 20.93 -1.46
C GLN A 133 -11.58 20.59 -0.06
N TYR A 134 -12.41 20.07 0.83
CA TYR A 134 -11.95 19.61 2.14
C TYR A 134 -10.91 18.48 2.03
N ALA A 135 -11.15 17.47 1.19
CA ALA A 135 -10.23 16.38 0.98
C ALA A 135 -8.89 16.83 0.37
N GLN A 136 -8.91 17.79 -0.57
CA GLN A 136 -7.70 18.39 -1.15
C GLN A 136 -6.91 19.16 -0.10
N ASN A 137 -7.59 20.00 0.70
CA ASN A 137 -6.93 20.76 1.76
C ASN A 137 -6.30 19.83 2.80
N PHE A 138 -7.00 18.75 3.18
CA PHE A 138 -6.49 17.76 4.12
C PHE A 138 -5.27 17.02 3.56
N LEU A 139 -5.31 16.60 2.29
CA LEU A 139 -4.14 16.00 1.63
C LEU A 139 -2.96 16.98 1.57
N ALA A 140 -3.20 18.25 1.21
CA ALA A 140 -2.15 19.26 1.18
C ALA A 140 -1.55 19.52 2.57
N GLU A 141 -2.34 19.42 3.62
CA GLU A 141 -1.88 19.52 4.99
C GLU A 141 -1.04 18.28 5.41
N MET A 142 -1.52 17.07 5.11
CA MET A 142 -0.74 15.84 5.27
C MET A 142 0.58 15.90 4.48
N GLU A 143 0.56 16.41 3.26
CA GLU A 143 1.77 16.56 2.43
C GLU A 143 2.75 17.59 3.00
N ARG A 144 2.28 18.66 3.59
CA ARG A 144 3.12 19.63 4.31
C ARG A 144 3.71 19.02 5.57
N HIS A 145 2.91 18.24 6.30
CA HIS A 145 3.36 17.57 7.52
C HIS A 145 4.47 16.54 7.25
N ASP A 146 4.45 15.87 6.10
CA ASP A 146 5.45 14.85 5.73
C ASP A 146 6.60 15.40 4.87
N GLN A 147 6.71 16.71 4.70
CA GLN A 147 7.65 17.31 3.73
C GLN A 147 9.11 17.03 4.07
N THR A 148 9.48 17.16 5.34
CA THR A 148 10.86 16.90 5.81
C THR A 148 11.20 15.43 5.68
N THR A 149 10.31 14.55 6.12
CA THR A 149 10.48 13.09 6.02
C THR A 149 10.69 12.64 4.58
N ARG A 150 9.94 13.21 3.63
CA ARG A 150 10.09 12.91 2.20
C ARG A 150 11.43 13.39 1.64
N ALA A 151 11.83 14.62 1.97
CA ALA A 151 13.12 15.17 1.54
C ALA A 151 14.28 14.34 2.10
N VAL A 152 14.23 14.01 3.39
CA VAL A 152 15.22 13.15 4.05
C VAL A 152 15.24 11.75 3.43
N THR A 153 14.09 11.14 3.17
CA THR A 153 14.00 9.82 2.53
C THR A 153 14.64 9.83 1.13
N LYS A 154 14.44 10.90 0.36
CA LYS A 154 15.05 11.05 -0.96
C LYS A 154 16.59 11.09 -0.88
N ILE A 155 17.12 11.84 0.08
CA ILE A 155 18.58 11.93 0.32
C ILE A 155 19.11 10.57 0.78
N ILE A 156 18.44 9.92 1.74
CA ILE A 156 18.80 8.57 2.19
C ILE A 156 18.88 7.61 1.00
N LEU A 157 17.87 7.58 0.13
CA LEU A 157 17.84 6.68 -1.02
C LEU A 157 18.96 6.98 -2.05
N ALA A 158 19.33 8.24 -2.21
CA ALA A 158 20.39 8.65 -3.13
C ALA A 158 21.81 8.34 -2.64
N ARG A 159 21.97 8.14 -1.31
CA ARG A 159 23.27 7.93 -0.66
C ARG A 159 23.31 6.68 0.20
N LEU A 160 22.47 5.72 -0.05
CA LEU A 160 22.31 4.58 0.85
C LEU A 160 23.54 3.67 0.90
N ASP A 161 24.34 3.67 -0.15
CA ASP A 161 25.62 2.97 -0.28
C ASP A 161 26.79 3.71 0.42
N ASP A 162 26.59 4.93 0.88
CA ASP A 162 27.57 5.70 1.63
C ASP A 162 27.56 5.26 3.11
N GLU A 163 28.66 4.64 3.57
CA GLU A 163 28.83 4.22 4.97
C GLU A 163 28.80 5.40 5.95
N SER A 164 29.14 6.60 5.48
CA SER A 164 29.16 7.84 6.29
C SER A 164 27.78 8.49 6.39
N LEU A 165 26.73 7.90 5.80
CA LEU A 165 25.38 8.45 5.82
C LEU A 165 24.86 8.59 7.26
N SER A 166 24.69 9.82 7.68
CA SER A 166 24.27 10.21 9.03
C SER A 166 23.31 11.39 8.96
N ILE A 167 22.70 11.73 10.09
CA ILE A 167 21.86 12.92 10.19
C ILE A 167 22.64 14.20 9.88
N ASP A 168 23.96 14.23 10.18
CA ASP A 168 24.84 15.37 9.91
C ASP A 168 25.02 15.58 8.41
N THR A 169 25.23 14.49 7.65
CA THR A 169 25.36 14.56 6.18
C THR A 169 24.06 15.03 5.55
N VAL A 170 22.92 14.52 6.01
CA VAL A 170 21.59 14.90 5.50
C VAL A 170 21.25 16.35 5.86
N ALA A 171 21.52 16.80 7.09
CA ALA A 171 21.28 18.18 7.53
C ALA A 171 22.10 19.18 6.69
N ARG A 172 23.36 18.83 6.40
CA ARG A 172 24.25 19.63 5.55
C ARG A 172 23.71 19.74 4.12
N GLU A 173 23.23 18.64 3.55
CA GLU A 173 22.65 18.62 2.20
C GLU A 173 21.33 19.42 2.11
N MET A 174 20.56 19.43 3.20
CA MET A 174 19.35 20.25 3.31
C MET A 174 19.62 21.72 3.71
N ALA A 175 20.89 22.12 3.88
CA ALA A 175 21.31 23.46 4.33
C ALA A 175 20.65 23.89 5.65
N VAL A 176 20.51 22.95 6.61
CA VAL A 176 19.96 23.21 7.95
C VAL A 176 20.90 22.66 9.04
N SER A 177 20.73 23.12 10.28
CA SER A 177 21.45 22.50 11.41
C SER A 177 20.83 21.14 11.75
N VAL A 178 21.64 20.22 12.33
CA VAL A 178 21.17 18.92 12.83
C VAL A 178 19.99 19.10 13.80
N ARG A 179 20.09 20.07 14.71
CA ARG A 179 19.01 20.40 15.66
C ARG A 179 17.72 20.79 14.95
N THR A 180 17.83 21.60 13.89
CA THR A 180 16.65 22.01 13.08
C THR A 180 16.04 20.81 12.38
N LEU A 181 16.87 19.94 11.80
CA LEU A 181 16.39 18.74 11.13
C LEU A 181 15.70 17.76 12.10
N GLN A 182 16.31 17.52 13.26
CA GLN A 182 15.72 16.70 14.31
C GLN A 182 14.37 17.21 14.75
N LYS A 183 14.27 18.52 15.03
CA LYS A 183 13.00 19.13 15.43
C LYS A 183 11.92 19.00 14.36
N ARG A 184 12.25 19.24 13.08
CA ARG A 184 11.30 19.09 11.97
C ARG A 184 10.80 17.65 11.81
N LEU A 185 11.70 16.66 11.96
CA LEU A 185 11.33 15.25 11.93
C LEU A 185 10.48 14.87 13.16
N GLU A 186 10.81 15.37 14.34
CA GLU A 186 10.03 15.17 15.56
C GLU A 186 8.62 15.77 15.45
N ASP A 187 8.49 16.95 14.87
CA ASP A 187 7.20 17.59 14.57
C ASP A 187 6.34 16.74 13.60
N GLU A 188 6.99 15.96 12.73
CA GLU A 188 6.37 14.96 11.83
C GLU A 188 6.24 13.56 12.49
N GLY A 189 6.58 13.41 13.78
CA GLY A 189 6.53 12.15 14.53
C GLY A 189 7.55 11.11 14.10
N VAL A 190 8.66 11.52 13.46
CA VAL A 190 9.67 10.64 12.86
C VAL A 190 11.03 10.81 13.53
N VAL A 191 11.73 9.71 13.78
CA VAL A 191 13.12 9.69 14.23
C VAL A 191 14.03 9.26 13.07
N PHE A 192 15.09 10.04 12.78
CA PHE A 192 15.99 9.78 11.65
C PHE A 192 16.54 8.35 11.61
N SER A 193 16.99 7.83 12.76
CA SER A 193 17.54 6.47 12.84
C SER A 193 16.50 5.39 12.52
N GLU A 194 15.24 5.62 12.86
CA GLU A 194 14.14 4.73 12.52
C GLU A 194 13.80 4.79 11.03
N LEU A 195 13.74 5.99 10.47
CA LEU A 195 13.53 6.20 9.05
C LEU A 195 14.61 5.51 8.20
N LEU A 196 15.89 5.70 8.55
CA LEU A 196 17.02 5.04 7.89
C LEU A 196 16.91 3.52 8.00
N ARG A 197 16.57 3.01 9.20
CA ARG A 197 16.34 1.59 9.45
C ARG A 197 15.23 1.03 8.55
N GLU A 198 14.11 1.72 8.45
CA GLU A 198 12.96 1.30 7.64
C GLU A 198 13.30 1.25 6.15
N VAL A 199 14.00 2.28 5.65
CA VAL A 199 14.46 2.30 4.25
C VAL A 199 15.40 1.13 3.98
N ARG A 200 16.40 0.90 4.85
CA ARG A 200 17.34 -0.23 4.73
C ARG A 200 16.62 -1.58 4.79
N GLN A 201 15.70 -1.76 5.72
CA GLN A 201 14.94 -3.01 5.87
C GLN A 201 14.08 -3.30 4.63
N ARG A 202 13.38 -2.29 4.10
CA ARG A 202 12.55 -2.41 2.91
C ARG A 202 13.36 -2.84 1.69
N LEU A 203 14.50 -2.19 1.47
CA LEU A 203 15.37 -2.50 0.33
C LEU A 203 16.08 -3.84 0.51
N ALA A 204 16.51 -4.20 1.73
CA ALA A 204 17.06 -5.52 2.01
C ALA A 204 16.07 -6.64 1.62
N LYS A 205 14.81 -6.51 2.04
CA LYS A 205 13.76 -7.47 1.69
C LYS A 205 13.51 -7.54 0.17
N LYS A 206 13.58 -6.41 -0.53
CA LYS A 206 13.46 -6.35 -1.99
C LYS A 206 14.63 -7.08 -2.65
N TYR A 207 15.86 -6.74 -2.34
CA TYR A 207 17.05 -7.32 -2.94
C TYR A 207 17.19 -8.82 -2.65
N LEU A 208 16.82 -9.28 -1.45
CA LEU A 208 16.80 -10.71 -1.13
C LEU A 208 15.82 -11.49 -2.03
N ARG A 209 14.68 -10.93 -2.38
CA ARG A 209 13.72 -11.52 -3.33
C ARG A 209 14.20 -11.47 -4.79
N GLU A 210 15.01 -10.48 -5.13
CA GLU A 210 15.64 -10.32 -6.45
C GLU A 210 16.97 -11.09 -6.57
N ASN A 211 17.26 -12.00 -5.65
CA ASN A 211 18.43 -12.88 -5.63
C ASN A 211 19.82 -12.19 -5.51
N TYR A 212 19.87 -10.96 -5.02
CA TYR A 212 21.15 -10.33 -4.69
C TYR A 212 21.88 -11.12 -3.59
N THR A 213 23.20 -11.20 -3.66
CA THR A 213 23.99 -11.82 -2.59
C THR A 213 24.01 -10.97 -1.32
N VAL A 214 24.31 -11.57 -0.18
CA VAL A 214 24.42 -10.84 1.09
C VAL A 214 25.51 -9.76 1.01
N GLU A 215 26.60 -10.05 0.32
CA GLU A 215 27.71 -9.13 0.09
C GLU A 215 27.28 -7.92 -0.75
N GLN A 216 26.56 -8.14 -1.85
CA GLN A 216 25.98 -7.07 -2.66
C GLN A 216 25.02 -6.20 -1.86
N ILE A 217 24.11 -6.82 -1.10
CA ILE A 217 23.13 -6.10 -0.26
C ILE A 217 23.84 -5.27 0.81
N THR A 218 24.90 -5.81 1.42
CA THR A 218 25.72 -5.11 2.42
C THR A 218 26.24 -3.79 1.86
N TYR A 219 26.88 -3.84 0.69
CA TYR A 219 27.41 -2.67 0.01
C TYR A 219 26.30 -1.67 -0.38
N LEU A 220 25.25 -2.14 -1.07
CA LEU A 220 24.12 -1.30 -1.54
C LEU A 220 23.34 -0.61 -0.41
N LEU A 221 23.44 -1.12 0.82
CA LEU A 221 22.76 -0.54 1.99
C LEU A 221 23.71 0.22 2.93
N GLY A 222 24.97 0.42 2.54
CA GLY A 222 25.95 1.17 3.30
C GLY A 222 26.30 0.52 4.65
N PHE A 223 26.47 -0.81 4.67
CA PHE A 223 27.02 -1.52 5.81
C PHE A 223 28.50 -1.83 5.58
N SER A 224 29.32 -1.67 6.61
CA SER A 224 30.75 -1.94 6.55
C SER A 224 31.09 -3.40 6.29
N GLU A 225 30.27 -4.34 6.81
CA GLU A 225 30.54 -5.77 6.71
C GLU A 225 29.26 -6.61 6.62
N PRO A 226 29.30 -7.79 5.95
CA PRO A 226 28.17 -8.72 5.88
C PRO A 226 27.68 -9.21 7.24
N SER A 227 28.57 -9.29 8.23
CA SER A 227 28.27 -9.67 9.61
C SER A 227 27.36 -8.65 10.30
N VAL A 228 27.62 -7.35 10.08
CA VAL A 228 26.83 -6.23 10.61
C VAL A 228 25.45 -6.21 9.97
N PHE A 229 25.38 -6.36 8.65
CA PHE A 229 24.10 -6.46 7.94
C PHE A 229 23.26 -7.65 8.42
N ARG A 230 23.85 -8.86 8.56
CA ARG A 230 23.12 -10.06 9.03
C ARG A 230 22.52 -9.85 10.42
N LYS A 231 23.28 -9.25 11.35
CA LYS A 231 22.80 -8.92 12.71
C LYS A 231 21.63 -7.92 12.65
N ALA A 232 21.81 -6.84 11.87
CA ALA A 232 20.79 -5.81 11.70
C ALA A 232 19.51 -6.41 11.10
N PHE A 233 19.62 -7.16 10.00
CA PHE A 233 18.47 -7.77 9.34
C PHE A 233 17.70 -8.73 10.26
N LYS A 234 18.41 -9.60 11.01
CA LYS A 234 17.79 -10.50 11.99
C LYS A 234 17.06 -9.73 13.09
N LYS A 235 17.65 -8.61 13.59
CA LYS A 235 16.99 -7.72 14.57
C LYS A 235 15.70 -7.11 14.02
N TRP A 236 15.67 -6.74 12.73
CA TRP A 236 14.53 -6.07 12.11
C TRP A 236 13.41 -7.02 11.68
N SER A 237 13.77 -8.21 11.21
CA SER A 237 12.83 -9.16 10.58
C SER A 237 12.51 -10.39 11.42
N GLY A 238 13.24 -10.60 12.52
CA GLY A 238 13.14 -11.80 13.37
C GLY A 238 13.83 -13.04 12.81
N VAL A 239 14.21 -13.03 11.52
CA VAL A 239 14.82 -14.16 10.81
C VAL A 239 16.11 -13.74 10.12
N THR A 240 16.98 -14.69 9.77
CA THR A 240 18.19 -14.40 9.00
C THR A 240 17.88 -14.08 7.54
N PRO A 241 18.78 -13.38 6.80
CA PRO A 241 18.61 -13.14 5.36
C PRO A 241 18.40 -14.42 4.55
N ARG A 242 19.06 -15.51 4.94
CA ARG A 242 18.91 -16.82 4.29
C ARG A 242 17.52 -17.41 4.51
N GLU A 243 17.07 -17.49 5.74
CA GLU A 243 15.72 -17.97 6.08
C GLU A 243 14.64 -17.14 5.41
N TYR A 244 14.81 -15.81 5.34
CA TYR A 244 13.89 -14.92 4.65
C TYR A 244 13.81 -15.22 3.16
N ARG A 245 14.95 -15.47 2.51
CA ARG A 245 15.01 -15.85 1.09
C ARG A 245 14.31 -17.17 0.84
N GLU A 246 14.63 -18.21 1.61
CA GLU A 246 14.03 -19.54 1.49
C GLU A 246 12.50 -19.50 1.66
N SER A 247 12.00 -18.74 2.66
CA SER A 247 10.55 -18.58 2.86
C SER A 247 9.86 -17.79 1.75
N SER A 248 10.56 -16.83 1.13
CA SER A 248 10.00 -16.01 0.04
C SER A 248 9.84 -16.80 -1.26
N PHE A 249 10.65 -17.82 -1.49
CA PHE A 249 10.54 -18.71 -2.66
C PHE A 249 9.53 -19.84 -2.42
N ALA A 250 9.38 -20.33 -1.21
CA ALA A 250 8.36 -21.34 -0.87
C ALA A 250 6.91 -20.81 -1.04
N THR A 251 6.72 -19.49 -1.06
CA THR A 251 5.40 -18.87 -1.24
C THR A 251 5.13 -18.49 -2.71
N ALA A 252 6.09 -18.68 -3.60
CA ALA A 252 6.01 -18.33 -5.03
C ALA A 252 5.93 -19.57 -5.96
N GLY A 253 6.05 -20.79 -5.42
CA GLY A 253 5.77 -22.07 -6.08
C GLY A 253 4.44 -22.63 -5.59
#